data_7f08aec36919222da7a131838c2538d4
#
_entry.id   7f08aec36919222da7a131838c2538d4
#
_cell.length_a   1.000
_cell.length_b   1.000
_cell.length_c   1.000
_cell.angle_alpha   90.00
_cell.angle_beta   90.00
_cell.angle_gamma   90.00
#
_symmetry.space_group_name_H-M   'P 1'
#
loop_
_entity.id
_entity.type
_entity.pdbx_description
1 polymer ?
#
loop_
_entity_poly.entity_id
_entity_poly.type
_entity_poly.pdbx_seq_one_letter_code
_entity_poly.pdbx_strand_id
1 'polypeptide(L)' 'MYTLEELKELLKERVDPDLLVDELGLTTEEIVDRFEDRIEQRMSRMFRLVEE' A
#
# COMPACT_ATOMS: atom_id res chain seq x y z
N MET A 1 -19.01 -17.29 -7.92
CA MET A 1 -18.77 -15.90 -7.52
C MET A 1 -18.21 -15.87 -6.10
N TYR A 2 -17.24 -15.00 -5.85
CA TYR A 2 -16.61 -14.90 -4.53
C TYR A 2 -17.33 -13.91 -3.64
N THR A 3 -17.32 -14.18 -2.34
CA THR A 3 -17.70 -13.16 -1.37
C THR A 3 -16.56 -12.16 -1.25
N LEU A 4 -16.81 -11.02 -0.65
CA LEU A 4 -15.73 -10.03 -0.42
C LEU A 4 -14.61 -10.61 0.42
N GLU A 5 -14.94 -11.38 1.45
CA GLU A 5 -13.92 -11.99 2.32
C GLU A 5 -13.06 -13.00 1.56
N GLU A 6 -13.67 -13.79 0.72
CA GLU A 6 -12.93 -14.75 -0.11
C GLU A 6 -12.01 -14.02 -1.10
N LEU A 7 -12.53 -12.97 -1.72
CA LEU A 7 -11.76 -12.17 -2.66
C LEU A 7 -10.55 -11.51 -1.98
N LYS A 8 -10.75 -10.99 -0.78
CA LYS A 8 -9.65 -10.38 -0.02
C LYS A 8 -8.52 -11.37 0.23
N GLU A 9 -8.86 -12.60 0.59
CA GLU A 9 -7.85 -13.62 0.82
C GLU A 9 -7.09 -14.00 -0.45
N LEU A 10 -7.81 -14.10 -1.56
CA LEU A 10 -7.19 -14.39 -2.84
C LEU A 10 -6.25 -13.26 -3.30
N LEU A 11 -6.66 -12.03 -3.06
CA LEU A 11 -5.84 -10.87 -3.40
C LEU A 11 -4.54 -10.87 -2.60
N LYS A 12 -4.62 -11.19 -1.31
CA LYS A 12 -3.43 -11.26 -0.46
C LYS A 12 -2.44 -12.31 -0.93
N GLU A 13 -2.94 -13.42 -1.44
CA GLU A 13 -2.09 -14.53 -1.87
C GLU A 13 -1.49 -14.35 -3.27
N ARG A 14 -2.21 -13.70 -4.17
CA ARG A 14 -1.88 -13.77 -5.61
C ARG A 14 -1.49 -12.44 -6.25
N VAL A 15 -1.71 -11.33 -5.58
CA VAL A 15 -1.51 -10.03 -6.22
C VAL A 15 -0.36 -9.27 -5.56
N ASP A 16 0.55 -8.79 -6.37
CA ASP A 16 1.67 -7.97 -5.90
C ASP A 16 1.17 -6.59 -5.47
N PRO A 17 1.82 -5.98 -4.46
CA PRO A 17 1.41 -4.65 -3.99
C PRO A 17 1.39 -3.59 -5.09
N ASP A 18 2.35 -3.62 -5.98
CA ASP A 18 2.43 -2.64 -7.08
C ASP A 18 1.19 -2.71 -7.96
N LEU A 19 0.78 -3.92 -8.32
CA LEU A 19 -0.39 -4.12 -9.14
C LEU A 19 -1.66 -3.70 -8.40
N LEU A 20 -1.72 -4.01 -7.11
CA LEU A 20 -2.89 -3.67 -6.31
C LEU A 20 -3.05 -2.16 -6.18
N VAL A 21 -1.96 -1.45 -5.95
CA VAL A 21 -1.97 0.02 -5.88
C VAL A 21 -2.50 0.61 -7.19
N ASP A 22 -2.01 0.07 -8.31
CA ASP A 22 -2.40 0.54 -9.63
C ASP A 22 -3.88 0.28 -9.90
N GLU A 23 -4.35 -0.93 -9.62
CA GLU A 23 -5.75 -1.30 -9.85
C GLU A 23 -6.72 -0.54 -8.97
N LEU A 24 -6.33 -0.22 -7.74
CA LEU A 24 -7.17 0.56 -6.83
C LEU A 24 -7.12 2.06 -7.10
N GLY A 25 -6.21 2.48 -7.98
CA GLY A 25 -6.07 3.89 -8.30
C GLY A 25 -5.53 4.72 -7.15
N LEU A 26 -4.71 4.11 -6.30
CA LEU A 26 -4.12 4.82 -5.17
C LEU A 26 -2.99 5.72 -5.64
N THR A 27 -3.02 6.96 -5.16
CA THR A 27 -1.92 7.89 -5.41
C THR A 27 -0.93 7.84 -4.26
N THR A 28 0.27 8.35 -4.50
CA THR A 28 1.28 8.47 -3.44
C THR A 28 0.73 9.30 -2.28
N GLU A 29 -0.01 10.35 -2.59
CA GLU A 29 -0.63 11.20 -1.57
C GLU A 29 -1.57 10.42 -0.67
N GLU A 30 -2.42 9.59 -1.27
CA GLU A 30 -3.35 8.76 -0.50
C GLU A 30 -2.63 7.76 0.39
N ILE A 31 -1.56 7.16 -0.12
CA ILE A 31 -0.77 6.19 0.64
C ILE A 31 -0.12 6.87 1.84
N VAL A 32 0.47 8.04 1.62
CA VAL A 32 1.11 8.81 2.68
C VAL A 32 0.10 9.19 3.76
N ASP A 33 -1.06 9.69 3.35
CA ASP A 33 -2.09 10.12 4.29
C ASP A 33 -2.66 8.98 5.10
N ARG A 34 -2.90 7.84 4.47
CA ARG A 34 -3.49 6.69 5.15
C ARG A 34 -2.52 5.95 6.06
N PHE A 35 -1.24 5.98 5.74
CA PHE A 35 -0.22 5.24 6.48
C PHE A 35 0.76 6.15 7.19
N GLU A 36 0.30 7.30 7.62
CA GLU A 36 1.10 8.29 8.33
C GLU A 36 1.80 7.70 9.55
N ASP A 37 1.09 6.85 10.30
CA ASP A 37 1.65 6.21 11.49
C ASP A 37 2.87 5.35 11.16
N ARG A 38 2.80 4.61 10.06
CA ARG A 38 3.90 3.77 9.63
C ARG A 38 5.09 4.58 9.14
N ILE A 39 4.80 5.68 8.48
CA ILE A 39 5.84 6.60 8.01
C ILE A 39 6.56 7.19 9.20
N GLU A 40 5.82 7.59 10.21
CA GLU A 40 6.37 8.15 11.44
C GLU A 40 7.30 7.17 12.15
N GLN A 41 6.92 5.90 12.16
CA GLN A 41 7.75 4.86 12.77
C GLN A 41 9.04 4.58 12.01
N ARG A 42 9.12 5.01 10.75
CA ARG A 42 10.24 4.72 9.87
C ARG A 42 10.83 5.96 9.24
N MET A 43 10.80 7.06 9.97
CA MET A 43 11.22 8.35 9.44
C MET A 43 12.62 8.36 8.86
N SER A 44 13.57 7.69 9.50
CA SER A 44 14.95 7.62 8.99
C SER A 44 15.01 7.01 7.60
N ARG A 45 14.22 5.97 7.36
CA ARG A 45 14.16 5.32 6.05
C ARG A 45 13.45 6.19 5.03
N MET A 46 12.41 6.89 5.47
CA MET A 46 11.65 7.79 4.59
C MET A 46 12.52 8.96 4.13
N PHE A 47 13.34 9.51 5.04
CA PHE A 47 14.27 10.57 4.68
C PHE A 47 15.25 10.13 3.61
N ARG A 48 15.74 8.90 3.68
CA ARG A 48 16.62 8.37 2.65
C ARG A 48 15.98 8.32 1.28
N LEU A 49 14.70 7.97 1.24
CA LEU A 49 13.97 7.89 -0.03
C LEU A 49 13.84 9.25 -0.70
N VAL A 50 13.61 10.30 0.08
CA VAL A 50 13.43 11.64 -0.50
C VAL A 50 14.76 12.33 -0.79
N GLU A 51 15.84 11.89 -0.17
CA GLU A 51 17.18 12.47 -0.39
C GLU A 51 17.87 11.92 -1.63
N GLU A 52 17.39 10.83 -2.14
CA GLU A 52 17.88 10.26 -3.38
C GLU A 52 17.29 10.98 -4.59
#